data_47aa543b3ff4c780360dd1d0b2b80801
#
_entry.id   47aa543b3ff4c780360dd1d0b2b80801
#
_cell.length_a   1.000
_cell.length_b   1.000
_cell.length_c   1.000
_cell.angle_alpha   90.00
_cell.angle_beta   90.00
_cell.angle_gamma   90.00
#
_symmetry.space_group_name_H-M   'P 1'
#
loop_
_entity.id
_entity.type
_entity.pdbx_description
1 polymer ?
#
loop_
_entity_poly.entity_id
_entity_poly.type
_entity_poly.pdbx_seq_one_letter_code
_entity_poly.pdbx_strand_id
1 'polypeptide(L)'
;LMERGRILARGSPEEVFSDPGLLAAARLKPPALLDLYNELALRGIIDGDAPPKSVLEFTDRIERIIHGRAVTAERVGSVYLCDAERVCGDELRRFIESGAVEHVGAMGTRAKEFAGRERIYPDYTYGVIDRCILKALIGEDSLIITSGGMVEHVKRRIAEYSAESGQKIPVIPVEEHKGRHGARVTS
;
A
#
# COMPACT_ATOMS: atom_id res chain seq x y z
N LEU A 1 19.87 -27.67 11.94
CA LEU A 1 19.01 -28.20 10.87
C LEU A 1 19.41 -29.64 10.57
N MET A 2 18.41 -30.53 10.48
CA MET A 2 18.65 -31.95 10.21
C MET A 2 17.72 -32.44 9.09
N GLU A 3 18.22 -33.32 8.22
CA GLU A 3 17.43 -34.05 7.24
C GLU A 3 17.83 -35.54 7.25
N ARG A 4 16.85 -36.45 7.29
CA ARG A 4 17.04 -37.91 7.28
C ARG A 4 18.12 -38.40 8.25
N GLY A 5 18.17 -37.81 9.47
CA GLY A 5 19.14 -38.16 10.50
C GLY A 5 20.55 -37.62 10.33
N ARG A 6 20.77 -36.76 9.30
CA ARG A 6 22.05 -36.07 9.09
C ARG A 6 21.91 -34.57 9.44
N ILE A 7 22.93 -34.03 10.09
CA ILE A 7 23.01 -32.60 10.37
C ILE A 7 23.44 -31.91 9.08
N LEU A 8 22.57 -31.02 8.54
CA LEU A 8 22.88 -30.19 7.36
C LEU A 8 23.59 -28.91 7.76
N ALA A 9 23.16 -28.28 8.85
CA ALA A 9 23.78 -27.07 9.37
C ALA A 9 23.62 -26.95 10.87
N ARG A 10 24.54 -26.22 11.50
CA ARG A 10 24.49 -25.77 12.89
C ARG A 10 24.74 -24.28 12.90
N GLY A 11 23.97 -23.54 13.69
CA GLY A 11 24.08 -22.08 13.81
C GLY A 11 22.88 -21.51 14.53
N SER A 12 22.82 -20.19 14.62
CA SER A 12 21.64 -19.47 15.10
C SER A 12 20.47 -19.68 14.14
N PRO A 13 19.23 -19.47 14.58
CA PRO A 13 18.08 -19.49 13.68
C PRO A 13 18.24 -18.56 12.48
N GLU A 14 18.81 -17.38 12.71
CA GLU A 14 19.06 -16.38 11.68
C GLU A 14 20.02 -16.90 10.60
N GLU A 15 21.14 -17.51 10.99
CA GLU A 15 22.11 -18.07 10.06
C GLU A 15 21.50 -19.21 9.22
N VAL A 16 20.75 -20.10 9.86
CA VAL A 16 20.14 -21.27 9.20
C VAL A 16 19.02 -20.85 8.24
N PHE A 17 18.16 -19.90 8.64
CA PHE A 17 17.02 -19.48 7.84
C PHE A 17 17.38 -18.42 6.78
N SER A 18 18.58 -17.82 6.84
CA SER A 18 19.04 -16.89 5.81
C SER A 18 19.71 -17.57 4.62
N ASP A 19 19.93 -18.88 4.66
CA ASP A 19 20.50 -19.65 3.55
C ASP A 19 19.40 -20.37 2.73
N PRO A 20 19.03 -19.84 1.54
CA PRO A 20 18.02 -20.46 0.69
C PRO A 20 18.38 -21.87 0.25
N GLY A 21 19.68 -22.18 0.09
CA GLY A 21 20.15 -23.49 -0.31
C GLY A 21 19.91 -24.54 0.78
N LEU A 22 20.18 -24.19 2.04
CA LEU A 22 19.91 -25.05 3.19
C LEU A 22 18.41 -25.29 3.37
N LEU A 23 17.57 -24.26 3.18
CA LEU A 23 16.13 -24.38 3.28
C LEU A 23 15.57 -25.28 2.17
N ALA A 24 16.04 -25.11 0.94
CA ALA A 24 15.63 -25.94 -0.20
C ALA A 24 16.04 -27.40 0.02
N ALA A 25 17.28 -27.66 0.47
CA ALA A 25 17.76 -29.01 0.78
C ALA A 25 16.93 -29.70 1.86
N ALA A 26 16.54 -28.96 2.90
CA ALA A 26 15.70 -29.46 3.99
C ALA A 26 14.19 -29.42 3.68
N ARG A 27 13.77 -28.94 2.52
CA ARG A 27 12.37 -28.74 2.13
C ARG A 27 11.59 -27.87 3.11
N LEU A 28 12.24 -26.89 3.67
CA LEU A 28 11.65 -25.91 4.57
C LEU A 28 11.34 -24.60 3.83
N LYS A 29 10.31 -23.92 4.31
CA LYS A 29 10.05 -22.54 3.93
C LYS A 29 10.64 -21.61 4.99
N PRO A 30 11.13 -20.44 4.60
CA PRO A 30 11.54 -19.43 5.57
C PRO A 30 10.34 -19.03 6.45
N PRO A 31 10.56 -18.58 7.68
CA PRO A 31 9.53 -17.95 8.48
C PRO A 31 8.90 -16.77 7.72
N ALA A 32 7.57 -16.63 7.80
CA ALA A 32 6.86 -15.60 7.03
C ALA A 32 7.38 -14.17 7.27
N LEU A 33 7.83 -13.88 8.48
CA LEU A 33 8.44 -12.59 8.83
C LEU A 33 9.76 -12.35 8.08
N LEU A 34 10.59 -13.38 7.96
CA LEU A 34 11.86 -13.30 7.24
C LEU A 34 11.64 -13.20 5.73
N ASP A 35 10.67 -13.94 5.21
CA ASP A 35 10.30 -13.90 3.79
C ASP A 35 9.81 -12.49 3.40
N LEU A 36 8.91 -11.92 4.20
CA LEU A 36 8.43 -10.56 4.03
C LEU A 36 9.57 -9.51 4.13
N TYR A 37 10.45 -9.66 5.12
CA TYR A 37 11.61 -8.79 5.28
C TYR A 37 12.50 -8.81 4.03
N ASN A 38 12.84 -10.00 3.53
CA ASN A 38 13.68 -10.16 2.34
C ASN A 38 13.04 -9.54 1.10
N GLU A 39 11.73 -9.73 0.91
CA GLU A 39 10.99 -9.11 -0.20
C GLU A 39 11.02 -7.58 -0.15
N LEU A 40 10.86 -6.99 1.04
CA LEU A 40 10.92 -5.53 1.20
C LEU A 40 12.33 -4.99 1.02
N ALA A 41 13.36 -5.72 1.47
CA ALA A 41 14.76 -5.36 1.27
C ALA A 41 15.15 -5.41 -0.22
N LEU A 42 14.75 -6.46 -0.94
CA LEU A 42 14.98 -6.59 -2.39
C LEU A 42 14.35 -5.45 -3.18
N ARG A 43 13.22 -4.92 -2.72
CA ARG A 43 12.53 -3.77 -3.34
C ARG A 43 13.10 -2.42 -2.90
N GLY A 44 14.12 -2.40 -2.05
CA GLY A 44 14.70 -1.17 -1.50
C GLY A 44 13.75 -0.37 -0.61
N ILE A 45 12.72 -1.02 -0.06
CA ILE A 45 11.75 -0.38 0.84
C ILE A 45 12.33 -0.25 2.24
N ILE A 46 13.11 -1.24 2.66
CA ILE A 46 13.82 -1.26 3.94
C ILE A 46 15.31 -1.49 3.69
N ASP A 47 16.15 -1.00 4.59
CA ASP A 47 17.58 -1.28 4.55
C ASP A 47 17.83 -2.77 4.84
N GLY A 48 18.75 -3.37 4.08
CA GLY A 48 19.10 -4.79 4.17
C GLY A 48 19.99 -5.15 5.36
N ASP A 49 19.84 -4.45 6.48
CA ASP A 49 20.49 -4.77 7.77
C ASP A 49 20.08 -6.14 8.31
N ALA A 50 20.43 -6.47 9.54
CA ALA A 50 20.04 -7.73 10.14
C ALA A 50 18.50 -7.92 10.15
N PRO A 51 17.99 -9.13 9.82
CA PRO A 51 16.56 -9.39 9.81
C PRO A 51 15.94 -9.22 11.20
N PRO A 52 14.68 -8.77 11.30
CA PRO A 52 13.99 -8.54 12.56
C PRO A 52 13.74 -9.88 13.28
N LYS A 53 13.94 -9.89 14.59
CA LYS A 53 13.76 -11.09 15.43
C LYS A 53 12.33 -11.29 15.90
N SER A 54 11.49 -10.26 15.78
CA SER A 54 10.09 -10.29 16.18
C SER A 54 9.23 -9.41 15.29
N VAL A 55 7.92 -9.67 15.31
CA VAL A 55 6.94 -8.84 14.63
C VAL A 55 6.98 -7.40 15.16
N LEU A 56 7.16 -7.23 16.47
CA LEU A 56 7.23 -5.90 17.09
C LEU A 56 8.44 -5.11 16.56
N GLU A 57 9.63 -5.71 16.56
CA GLU A 57 10.83 -5.07 16.00
C GLU A 57 10.66 -4.71 14.52
N PHE A 58 10.00 -5.58 13.76
CA PHE A 58 9.68 -5.31 12.36
C PHE A 58 8.73 -4.13 12.20
N THR A 59 7.67 -4.08 13.01
CA THR A 59 6.70 -2.97 13.00
C THR A 59 7.36 -1.65 13.35
N ASP A 60 8.16 -1.61 14.41
CA ASP A 60 8.91 -0.40 14.81
C ASP A 60 9.88 0.08 13.71
N ARG A 61 10.46 -0.86 12.96
CA ARG A 61 11.35 -0.54 11.83
C ARG A 61 10.55 0.06 10.67
N ILE A 62 9.42 -0.53 10.33
CA ILE A 62 8.51 -0.01 9.29
C ILE A 62 7.98 1.37 9.68
N GLU A 63 7.54 1.55 10.92
CA GLU A 63 7.08 2.85 11.41
C GLU A 63 8.15 3.93 11.29
N ARG A 64 9.40 3.64 11.65
CA ARG A 64 10.52 4.58 11.48
C ARG A 64 10.75 4.95 10.02
N ILE A 65 10.64 4.00 9.10
CA ILE A 65 10.79 4.26 7.65
C ILE A 65 9.64 5.13 7.15
N ILE A 66 8.41 4.83 7.54
CA ILE A 66 7.23 5.61 7.17
C ILE A 66 7.37 7.04 7.70
N HIS A 67 7.69 7.20 8.98
CA HIS A 67 7.88 8.51 9.59
C HIS A 67 9.10 9.25 8.98
N GLY A 68 10.19 8.55 8.73
CA GLY A 68 11.37 9.11 8.08
C GLY A 68 11.08 9.59 6.65
N ARG A 69 10.31 8.82 5.87
CA ARG A 69 9.87 9.22 4.52
C ARG A 69 8.82 10.33 4.56
N ALA A 70 7.90 10.29 5.52
CA ALA A 70 6.92 11.36 5.73
C ALA A 70 7.59 12.70 6.09
N VAL A 71 8.69 12.66 6.83
CA VAL A 71 9.49 13.86 7.16
C VAL A 71 10.28 14.36 5.94
N THR A 72 10.64 13.47 4.99
CA THR A 72 11.34 13.85 3.75
C THR A 72 10.40 14.16 2.58
N ALA A 73 9.14 13.74 2.65
CA ALA A 73 8.15 14.13 1.66
C ALA A 73 7.78 15.60 1.87
N GLU A 74 8.07 16.46 0.90
CA GLU A 74 7.71 17.90 0.92
C GLU A 74 6.20 18.11 1.03
N ARG A 75 5.40 17.09 0.74
CA ARG A 75 3.93 17.08 0.90
C ARG A 75 3.41 15.69 1.28
N VAL A 76 2.28 15.67 1.97
CA VAL A 76 1.45 14.47 2.11
C VAL A 76 0.59 14.35 0.84
N GLY A 77 0.57 13.16 0.25
CA GLY A 77 -0.29 12.85 -0.90
C GLY A 77 -1.77 12.84 -0.53
N SER A 78 -2.62 12.83 -1.54
CA SER A 78 -4.08 12.83 -1.39
C SER A 78 -4.67 11.46 -1.72
N VAL A 79 -5.76 11.13 -1.07
CA VAL A 79 -6.59 9.97 -1.43
C VAL A 79 -7.84 10.49 -2.15
N TYR A 80 -7.91 10.24 -3.45
CA TYR A 80 -9.09 10.49 -4.24
C TYR A 80 -10.10 9.38 -4.03
N LEU A 81 -11.37 9.73 -3.86
CA LEU A 81 -12.43 8.78 -3.57
C LEU A 81 -13.51 8.83 -4.66
N CYS A 82 -13.72 7.69 -5.31
CA CYS A 82 -14.70 7.50 -6.35
C CYS A 82 -15.84 6.59 -5.86
N ASP A 83 -17.07 7.08 -5.91
CA ASP A 83 -18.25 6.24 -5.77
C ASP A 83 -18.65 5.70 -7.14
N ALA A 84 -18.46 4.40 -7.35
CA ALA A 84 -18.78 3.72 -8.61
C ALA A 84 -20.27 3.78 -9.02
N GLU A 85 -21.15 4.17 -8.10
CA GLU A 85 -22.57 4.36 -8.36
C GLU A 85 -22.90 5.76 -8.89
N ARG A 86 -21.95 6.71 -8.80
CA ARG A 86 -22.15 8.12 -9.11
C ARG A 86 -21.26 8.66 -10.24
N VAL A 87 -20.16 7.98 -10.53
CA VAL A 87 -19.17 8.43 -11.51
C VAL A 87 -19.31 7.66 -12.82
N CYS A 88 -19.20 8.39 -13.93
CA CYS A 88 -19.14 7.78 -15.26
C CYS A 88 -17.74 7.15 -15.50
N GLY A 89 -17.70 5.94 -16.07
CA GLY A 89 -16.47 5.21 -16.35
C GLY A 89 -15.49 5.97 -17.25
N ASP A 90 -16.00 6.65 -18.29
CA ASP A 90 -15.18 7.46 -19.19
C ASP A 90 -14.51 8.66 -18.47
N GLU A 91 -15.21 9.26 -17.52
CA GLU A 91 -14.67 10.35 -16.72
C GLU A 91 -13.58 9.85 -15.78
N LEU A 92 -13.79 8.70 -15.16
CA LEU A 92 -12.83 8.12 -14.27
C LEU A 92 -11.56 7.69 -15.01
N ARG A 93 -11.70 7.10 -16.21
CA ARG A 93 -10.55 6.77 -17.06
C ARG A 93 -9.72 8.00 -17.41
N ARG A 94 -10.38 9.08 -17.88
CA ARG A 94 -9.69 10.35 -18.17
C ARG A 94 -8.98 10.93 -16.95
N PHE A 95 -9.57 10.81 -15.78
CA PHE A 95 -8.95 11.24 -14.54
C PHE A 95 -7.67 10.43 -14.23
N ILE A 96 -7.70 9.12 -14.37
CA ILE A 96 -6.53 8.25 -14.19
C ILE A 96 -5.47 8.54 -15.27
N GLU A 97 -5.86 8.60 -16.53
CA GLU A 97 -4.97 8.87 -17.67
C GLU A 97 -4.32 10.25 -17.63
N SER A 98 -4.92 11.20 -16.92
CA SER A 98 -4.33 12.53 -16.72
C SER A 98 -3.08 12.54 -15.82
N GLY A 99 -2.77 11.40 -15.17
CA GLY A 99 -1.67 11.31 -14.21
C GLY A 99 -1.96 12.00 -12.87
N ALA A 100 -3.23 12.26 -12.57
CA ALA A 100 -3.63 12.88 -11.30
C ALA A 100 -3.42 11.95 -10.10
N VAL A 101 -3.24 10.66 -10.34
CA VAL A 101 -2.99 9.64 -9.31
C VAL A 101 -1.97 8.64 -9.84
N GLU A 102 -1.08 8.19 -8.95
CA GLU A 102 -0.06 7.17 -9.23
C GLU A 102 -0.57 5.75 -8.96
N HIS A 103 -1.59 5.62 -8.10
CA HIS A 103 -2.09 4.32 -7.66
C HIS A 103 -3.60 4.25 -7.69
N VAL A 104 -4.12 3.08 -8.07
CA VAL A 104 -5.55 2.81 -8.12
C VAL A 104 -5.89 1.59 -7.27
N GLY A 105 -6.83 1.74 -6.34
CA GLY A 105 -7.39 0.65 -5.55
C GLY A 105 -8.88 0.45 -5.82
N ALA A 106 -9.35 -0.80 -5.83
CA ALA A 106 -10.78 -1.10 -5.90
C ALA A 106 -11.22 -1.93 -4.70
N MET A 107 -12.18 -1.41 -3.93
CA MET A 107 -12.66 -2.00 -2.69
C MET A 107 -14.14 -2.39 -2.77
N GLY A 108 -14.41 -3.66 -2.49
CA GLY A 108 -15.76 -4.25 -2.58
C GLY A 108 -16.06 -4.84 -3.96
N THR A 109 -17.02 -5.77 -3.99
CA THR A 109 -17.35 -6.52 -5.21
C THR A 109 -17.83 -5.61 -6.33
N ARG A 110 -18.77 -4.70 -6.04
CA ARG A 110 -19.31 -3.76 -7.03
C ARG A 110 -18.24 -2.86 -7.65
N ALA A 111 -17.30 -2.37 -6.83
CA ALA A 111 -16.20 -1.54 -7.32
C ALA A 111 -15.25 -2.32 -8.22
N LYS A 112 -14.97 -3.59 -7.91
CA LYS A 112 -14.15 -4.48 -8.75
C LYS A 112 -14.85 -4.81 -10.07
N GLU A 113 -16.15 -5.09 -10.04
CA GLU A 113 -16.96 -5.31 -11.24
C GLU A 113 -17.03 -4.06 -12.11
N PHE A 114 -17.23 -2.89 -11.51
CA PHE A 114 -17.18 -1.61 -12.19
C PHE A 114 -15.82 -1.39 -12.85
N ALA A 115 -14.72 -1.53 -12.12
CA ALA A 115 -13.37 -1.39 -12.67
C ALA A 115 -13.13 -2.34 -13.85
N GLY A 116 -13.54 -3.62 -13.72
CA GLY A 116 -13.44 -4.60 -14.80
C GLY A 116 -14.24 -4.22 -16.05
N ARG A 117 -15.48 -3.78 -15.89
CA ARG A 117 -16.33 -3.31 -16.98
C ARG A 117 -15.73 -2.09 -17.70
N GLU A 118 -15.18 -1.18 -16.94
CA GLU A 118 -14.55 0.04 -17.45
C GLU A 118 -13.10 -0.14 -17.89
N ARG A 119 -12.57 -1.38 -17.85
CA ARG A 119 -11.17 -1.72 -18.20
C ARG A 119 -10.14 -0.94 -17.39
N ILE A 120 -10.46 -0.63 -16.13
CA ILE A 120 -9.54 -0.06 -15.16
C ILE A 120 -8.90 -1.23 -14.41
N TYR A 121 -7.57 -1.26 -14.35
CA TYR A 121 -6.80 -2.32 -13.69
C TYR A 121 -6.27 -1.79 -12.35
N PRO A 122 -6.92 -2.14 -11.22
CA PRO A 122 -6.47 -1.66 -9.93
C PRO A 122 -5.15 -2.32 -9.51
N ASP A 123 -4.23 -1.53 -8.95
CA ASP A 123 -3.00 -2.03 -8.31
C ASP A 123 -3.33 -2.81 -7.03
N TYR A 124 -4.40 -2.40 -6.34
CA TYR A 124 -4.79 -2.98 -5.06
C TYR A 124 -6.26 -3.40 -5.05
N THR A 125 -6.50 -4.67 -4.64
CA THR A 125 -7.86 -5.21 -4.42
C THR A 125 -8.07 -5.73 -3.00
N TYR A 126 -7.01 -5.71 -2.16
CA TYR A 126 -7.01 -6.08 -0.75
C TYR A 126 -6.20 -5.08 0.06
N GLY A 127 -6.63 -4.78 1.30
CA GLY A 127 -5.99 -3.79 2.16
C GLY A 127 -5.91 -2.40 1.50
N VAL A 128 -6.88 -2.07 0.69
CA VAL A 128 -6.86 -0.90 -0.21
C VAL A 128 -6.65 0.39 0.56
N ILE A 129 -7.40 0.58 1.65
CA ILE A 129 -7.34 1.82 2.45
C ILE A 129 -5.94 1.98 3.06
N ASP A 130 -5.43 0.94 3.72
CA ASP A 130 -4.14 1.01 4.41
C ASP A 130 -2.99 1.23 3.41
N ARG A 131 -3.05 0.61 2.22
CA ARG A 131 -2.08 0.84 1.15
C ARG A 131 -2.12 2.26 0.60
N CYS A 132 -3.30 2.82 0.38
CA CYS A 132 -3.45 4.20 -0.07
C CYS A 132 -3.01 5.20 1.01
N ILE A 133 -3.24 4.91 2.31
CA ILE A 133 -2.67 5.68 3.42
C ILE A 133 -1.15 5.69 3.36
N LEU A 134 -0.51 4.51 3.22
CA LEU A 134 0.95 4.40 3.12
C LEU A 134 1.50 5.19 1.93
N LYS A 135 0.81 5.16 0.78
CA LYS A 135 1.20 5.94 -0.40
C LYS A 135 1.09 7.44 -0.16
N ALA A 136 -0.01 7.89 0.45
CA ALA A 136 -0.18 9.30 0.82
C ALA A 136 0.93 9.78 1.77
N LEU A 137 1.37 8.97 2.72
CA LEU A 137 2.44 9.32 3.66
C LEU A 137 3.81 9.52 2.99
N ILE A 138 4.04 8.89 1.84
CA ILE A 138 5.26 9.08 1.05
C ILE A 138 5.09 10.11 -0.07
N GLY A 139 3.98 10.87 -0.07
CA GLY A 139 3.72 11.96 -1.00
C GLY A 139 3.05 11.56 -2.31
N GLU A 140 2.66 10.29 -2.48
CA GLU A 140 2.02 9.78 -3.69
C GLU A 140 0.50 9.86 -3.60
N ASP A 141 -0.14 10.28 -4.70
CA ASP A 141 -1.59 10.40 -4.78
C ASP A 141 -2.23 9.05 -5.20
N SER A 142 -3.33 8.70 -4.56
CA SER A 142 -4.01 7.41 -4.81
C SER A 142 -5.49 7.60 -5.05
N LEU A 143 -6.09 6.70 -5.85
CA LEU A 143 -7.53 6.62 -6.07
C LEU A 143 -8.10 5.38 -5.41
N ILE A 144 -9.18 5.54 -4.64
CA ILE A 144 -9.99 4.41 -4.14
C ILE A 144 -11.32 4.41 -4.87
N ILE A 145 -11.56 3.36 -5.65
CA ILE A 145 -12.88 3.07 -6.24
C ILE A 145 -13.65 2.21 -5.24
N THR A 146 -14.82 2.67 -4.83
CA THR A 146 -15.71 1.95 -3.90
C THR A 146 -17.17 2.23 -4.24
N SER A 147 -18.13 1.77 -3.45
CA SER A 147 -19.55 2.03 -3.72
C SER A 147 -20.39 2.12 -2.45
N GLY A 148 -21.40 2.96 -2.48
CA GLY A 148 -22.45 3.06 -1.46
C GLY A 148 -21.90 3.31 -0.05
N GLY A 149 -22.34 2.51 0.92
CA GLY A 149 -21.96 2.66 2.34
C GLY A 149 -20.47 2.51 2.63
N MET A 150 -19.69 1.94 1.70
CA MET A 150 -18.24 1.81 1.86
C MET A 150 -17.50 3.14 1.68
N VAL A 151 -18.09 4.12 1.01
CA VAL A 151 -17.55 5.49 0.88
C VAL A 151 -17.30 6.10 2.25
N GLU A 152 -18.29 6.06 3.13
CA GLU A 152 -18.17 6.60 4.49
C GLU A 152 -17.22 5.77 5.37
N HIS A 153 -17.12 4.47 5.13
CA HIS A 153 -16.14 3.62 5.79
C HIS A 153 -14.70 4.05 5.46
N VAL A 154 -14.40 4.32 4.18
CA VAL A 154 -13.08 4.81 3.75
C VAL A 154 -12.75 6.14 4.41
N LYS A 155 -13.67 7.11 4.36
CA LYS A 155 -13.49 8.43 4.98
C LYS A 155 -13.19 8.33 6.47
N ARG A 156 -14.01 7.53 7.18
CA ARG A 156 -13.83 7.31 8.62
C ARG A 156 -12.47 6.69 8.93
N ARG A 157 -12.07 5.64 8.21
CA ARG A 157 -10.79 4.95 8.46
C ARG A 157 -9.58 5.85 8.25
N ILE A 158 -9.61 6.69 7.20
CA ILE A 158 -8.52 7.67 6.95
C ILE A 158 -8.54 8.78 8.01
N ALA A 159 -9.71 9.21 8.47
CA ALA A 159 -9.82 10.20 9.54
C ALA A 159 -9.33 9.68 10.89
N GLU A 160 -9.64 8.42 11.23
CA GLU A 160 -9.11 7.73 12.41
C GLU A 160 -7.60 7.70 12.40
N TYR A 161 -7.00 7.24 11.28
CA TYR A 161 -5.56 7.23 11.10
C TYR A 161 -4.95 8.63 11.24
N SER A 162 -5.56 9.63 10.60
CA SER A 162 -5.07 11.02 10.68
C SER A 162 -5.10 11.57 12.10
N ALA A 163 -6.10 11.18 12.90
CA ALA A 163 -6.20 11.58 14.30
C ALA A 163 -5.15 10.88 15.19
N GLU A 164 -4.89 9.59 14.94
CA GLU A 164 -3.92 8.80 15.70
C GLU A 164 -2.47 9.18 15.37
N SER A 165 -2.16 9.39 14.10
CA SER A 165 -0.80 9.67 13.62
C SER A 165 -0.40 11.15 13.65
N GLY A 166 -1.37 12.07 13.79
CA GLY A 166 -1.15 13.50 13.62
C GLY A 166 -0.90 13.94 12.17
N GLN A 167 -0.91 13.01 11.20
CA GLN A 167 -0.71 13.28 9.78
C GLN A 167 -2.05 13.44 9.06
N LYS A 168 -2.35 14.64 8.60
CA LYS A 168 -3.60 14.92 7.88
C LYS A 168 -3.52 14.48 6.42
N ILE A 169 -4.23 13.40 6.07
CA ILE A 169 -4.35 12.90 4.70
C ILE A 169 -5.60 13.52 4.05
N PRO A 170 -5.46 14.30 2.98
CA PRO A 170 -6.61 14.85 2.25
C PRO A 170 -7.39 13.72 1.57
N VAL A 171 -8.72 13.70 1.78
CA VAL A 171 -9.65 12.82 1.04
C VAL A 171 -10.50 13.69 0.12
N ILE A 172 -10.38 13.47 -1.18
CA ILE A 172 -10.96 14.32 -2.22
C ILE A 172 -11.95 13.49 -3.06
N PRO A 173 -13.25 13.79 -3.07
CA PRO A 173 -14.18 13.17 -4.00
C PRO A 173 -13.79 13.51 -5.45
N VAL A 174 -13.79 12.49 -6.34
CA VAL A 174 -13.44 12.69 -7.76
C VAL A 174 -14.40 13.68 -8.43
N GLU A 175 -15.66 13.71 -8.03
CA GLU A 175 -16.68 14.64 -8.55
C GLU A 175 -16.35 16.12 -8.27
N GLU A 176 -15.70 16.41 -7.14
CA GLU A 176 -15.31 17.78 -6.74
C GLU A 176 -14.05 18.28 -7.46
N HIS A 177 -13.25 17.37 -8.01
CA HIS A 177 -12.03 17.74 -8.72
C HIS A 177 -12.29 18.53 -10.02
N LYS A 178 -13.48 18.33 -10.63
CA LYS A 178 -13.91 19.05 -11.84
C LYS A 178 -13.98 20.59 -11.67
N GLY A 179 -14.20 21.06 -10.44
CA GLY A 179 -14.34 22.50 -10.17
C GLY A 179 -13.03 23.29 -10.18
N ARG A 180 -11.87 22.63 -10.03
CA ARG A 180 -10.58 23.32 -9.87
C ARG A 180 -9.77 23.50 -11.16
N HIS A 181 -10.06 22.73 -12.22
CA HIS A 181 -9.32 22.85 -13.49
C HIS A 181 -9.95 23.86 -14.47
N GLY A 182 -11.19 24.32 -14.22
CA GLY A 182 -11.85 25.35 -15.01
C GLY A 182 -11.41 26.81 -14.73
N ALA A 183 -10.61 27.04 -13.68
CA ALA A 183 -10.28 28.41 -13.21
C ALA A 183 -8.85 28.86 -13.56
N ARG A 184 -8.08 28.12 -14.37
CA ARG A 184 -6.70 28.49 -14.74
C ARG A 184 -6.45 28.73 -16.22
N VAL A 185 -7.47 28.98 -17.00
CA VAL A 185 -7.28 29.46 -18.39
C VAL A 185 -8.14 30.69 -18.59
N THR A 186 -7.72 31.80 -18.08
CA THR A 186 -7.94 33.18 -18.62
C THR A 186 -7.13 34.16 -17.78
N SER A 187 -5.91 34.44 -18.15
CA SER A 187 -5.29 35.78 -18.13
C SER A 187 -3.96 35.70 -18.86
#